data_468b6256f990e26761bdf7448ccd92b3
#
_entry.id   468b6256f990e26761bdf7448ccd92b3
#
_cell.length_a   1.000
_cell.length_b   1.000
_cell.length_c   1.000
_cell.angle_alpha   90.00
_cell.angle_beta   90.00
_cell.angle_gamma   90.00
#
_symmetry.space_group_name_H-M   'P 1'
#
loop_
_entity.id
_entity.type
_entity.pdbx_description
1 polymer ?
#
loop_
_entity_poly.entity_id
_entity_poly.type
_entity_poly.pdbx_seq_one_letter_code
_entity_poly.pdbx_strand_id
1 'polypeptide(L)'
;DGINRRFDDFLQAEIGDTGKPVSWAGQIDIPRGAANFRAFAELARTLDMESYMTDTPDGRQALNYAYRKPLGVVGVISPWNLPLLLLTWKVAPALAFGNTVIMKPSEVTPSTATLLAEVAHDTGLPPGVL
;
A
#
# COMPACT_ATOMS: atom_id res chain seq x y z
N ASP A 1 2.71 -10.13 6.03
CA ASP A 1 2.57 -11.23 7.01
C ASP A 1 1.47 -10.96 8.06
N GLY A 2 1.31 -9.71 8.56
CA GLY A 2 0.30 -9.37 9.57
C GLY A 2 -1.13 -9.67 9.14
N ILE A 3 -1.52 -9.30 7.92
CA ILE A 3 -2.84 -9.63 7.36
C ILE A 3 -3.05 -11.15 7.32
N ASN A 4 -2.05 -11.91 6.86
CA ASN A 4 -2.16 -13.36 6.78
C ASN A 4 -2.29 -14.04 8.15
N ARG A 5 -1.64 -13.50 9.19
CA ARG A 5 -1.79 -14.01 10.57
C ARG A 5 -3.18 -13.76 11.15
N ARG A 6 -3.85 -12.71 10.70
CA ARG A 6 -5.21 -12.33 11.10
C ARG A 6 -6.22 -12.58 9.99
N PHE A 7 -5.97 -13.60 9.15
CA PHE A 7 -6.79 -13.88 7.97
C PHE A 7 -8.29 -13.98 8.29
N ASP A 8 -8.64 -14.70 9.33
CA ASP A 8 -10.04 -14.90 9.71
C ASP A 8 -10.71 -13.61 10.19
N ASP A 9 -10.00 -12.74 10.91
CA ASP A 9 -10.52 -11.43 11.32
C ASP A 9 -10.84 -10.58 10.09
N PHE A 10 -9.91 -10.50 9.15
CA PHE A 10 -10.12 -9.76 7.90
C PHE A 10 -11.25 -10.36 7.06
N LEU A 11 -11.34 -11.68 7.00
CA LEU A 11 -12.41 -12.36 6.28
C LEU A 11 -13.77 -12.00 6.86
N GLN A 12 -13.92 -12.11 8.18
CA GLN A 12 -15.19 -11.77 8.86
C GLN A 12 -15.54 -10.28 8.69
N ALA A 13 -14.58 -9.40 8.80
CA ALA A 13 -14.79 -7.96 8.58
C ALA A 13 -15.23 -7.66 7.14
N GLU A 14 -14.56 -8.24 6.14
CA GLU A 14 -14.87 -8.03 4.72
C GLU A 14 -16.29 -8.53 4.37
N ILE A 15 -16.65 -9.73 4.80
CA ILE A 15 -18.01 -10.28 4.53
C ILE A 15 -19.08 -9.59 5.36
N GLY A 16 -18.77 -9.18 6.59
CA GLY A 16 -19.69 -8.45 7.45
C GLY A 16 -20.08 -7.09 6.86
N ASP A 17 -19.11 -6.35 6.35
CA ASP A 17 -19.34 -5.03 5.76
C ASP A 17 -19.99 -5.11 4.36
N THR A 18 -19.61 -6.10 3.55
CA THR A 18 -19.98 -6.13 2.13
C THR A 18 -21.10 -7.09 1.77
N GLY A 19 -21.35 -8.10 2.60
CA GLY A 19 -22.31 -9.17 2.29
C GLY A 19 -21.88 -10.11 1.15
N LYS A 20 -20.62 -10.03 0.70
CA LYS A 20 -20.14 -10.87 -0.42
C LYS A 20 -19.92 -12.33 -0.01
N PRO A 21 -19.91 -13.28 -0.97
CA PRO A 21 -19.65 -14.69 -0.68
C PRO A 21 -18.30 -14.90 0.01
N VAL A 22 -18.30 -15.75 1.06
CA VAL A 22 -17.09 -16.10 1.84
C VAL A 22 -15.95 -16.61 0.94
N SER A 23 -16.30 -17.44 -0.06
CA SER A 23 -15.32 -17.98 -1.02
C SER A 23 -14.61 -16.89 -1.81
N TRP A 24 -15.30 -15.82 -2.21
CA TRP A 24 -14.68 -14.72 -2.95
C TRP A 24 -13.77 -13.88 -2.06
N ALA A 25 -14.25 -13.47 -0.90
CA ALA A 25 -13.43 -12.72 0.05
C ALA A 25 -12.17 -13.53 0.44
N GLY A 26 -12.35 -14.79 0.81
CA GLY A 26 -11.25 -15.65 1.29
C GLY A 26 -10.26 -16.08 0.21
N GLN A 27 -10.69 -16.27 -1.03
CA GLN A 27 -9.78 -16.71 -2.10
C GLN A 27 -9.15 -15.56 -2.89
N ILE A 28 -9.79 -14.39 -2.91
CA ILE A 28 -9.36 -13.28 -3.74
C ILE A 28 -9.01 -12.06 -2.90
N ASP A 29 -9.96 -11.49 -2.16
CA ASP A 29 -9.82 -10.15 -1.61
C ASP A 29 -8.74 -10.07 -0.53
N ILE A 30 -8.79 -10.98 0.45
CA ILE A 30 -7.83 -10.97 1.55
C ILE A 30 -6.42 -11.38 1.09
N PRO A 31 -6.23 -12.48 0.33
CA PRO A 31 -4.91 -12.84 -0.19
C PRO A 31 -4.28 -11.76 -1.07
N ARG A 32 -5.07 -11.14 -1.94
CA ARG A 32 -4.57 -10.06 -2.82
C ARG A 32 -4.26 -8.79 -2.03
N GLY A 33 -5.07 -8.47 -1.02
CA GLY A 33 -4.76 -7.37 -0.11
C GLY A 33 -3.40 -7.54 0.57
N ALA A 34 -3.10 -8.76 1.04
CA ALA A 34 -1.79 -9.07 1.61
C ALA A 34 -0.66 -9.05 0.55
N ALA A 35 -0.92 -9.60 -0.65
CA ALA A 35 0.06 -9.66 -1.73
C ALA A 35 0.47 -8.28 -2.25
N ASN A 36 -0.42 -7.28 -2.21
CA ASN A 36 -0.11 -5.91 -2.62
C ASN A 36 1.09 -5.34 -1.84
N PHE A 37 1.15 -5.53 -0.53
CA PHE A 37 2.29 -5.07 0.27
C PHE A 37 3.60 -5.71 -0.14
N ARG A 38 3.60 -7.02 -0.44
CA ARG A 38 4.80 -7.73 -0.90
C ARG A 38 5.25 -7.24 -2.26
N ALA A 39 4.33 -7.13 -3.22
CA ALA A 39 4.61 -6.69 -4.57
C ALA A 39 5.24 -5.29 -4.60
N PHE A 40 4.68 -4.33 -3.85
CA PHE A 40 5.22 -2.97 -3.82
C PHE A 40 6.50 -2.86 -2.99
N ALA A 41 6.69 -3.68 -1.96
CA ALA A 41 7.96 -3.76 -1.25
C ALA A 41 9.10 -4.28 -2.15
N GLU A 42 8.82 -5.30 -2.96
CA GLU A 42 9.76 -5.81 -3.95
C GLU A 42 10.06 -4.78 -5.05
N LEU A 43 9.01 -4.13 -5.58
CA LEU A 43 9.17 -3.08 -6.58
C LEU A 43 10.05 -1.92 -6.05
N ALA A 44 9.82 -1.47 -4.81
CA ALA A 44 10.61 -0.39 -4.21
C ALA A 44 12.10 -0.75 -4.05
N ARG A 45 12.42 -2.04 -3.91
CA ARG A 45 13.81 -2.53 -3.81
C ARG A 45 14.51 -2.66 -5.14
N THR A 46 13.77 -2.83 -6.22
CA THR A 46 14.28 -3.11 -7.58
C THR A 46 14.12 -1.95 -8.53
N LEU A 47 13.50 -0.85 -8.10
CA LEU A 47 13.31 0.32 -8.95
C LEU A 47 14.63 1.04 -9.17
N ASP A 48 15.10 0.99 -10.40
CA ASP A 48 16.31 1.70 -10.81
C ASP A 48 16.07 3.22 -10.92
N MET A 49 17.13 3.98 -10.64
CA MET A 49 17.15 5.42 -10.92
C MET A 49 17.58 5.65 -12.36
N GLU A 50 16.78 6.42 -13.09
CA GLU A 50 17.13 6.85 -14.43
C GLU A 50 18.36 7.76 -14.38
N SER A 51 19.40 7.41 -15.14
CA SER A 51 20.61 8.23 -15.25
C SER A 51 21.19 8.15 -16.66
N TYR A 52 21.78 9.25 -17.12
CA TYR A 52 22.44 9.34 -18.42
C TYR A 52 23.54 10.40 -18.40
N MET A 53 24.52 10.25 -19.30
CA MET A 53 25.57 11.22 -19.51
C MET A 53 25.22 12.15 -20.66
N THR A 54 25.58 13.43 -20.53
CA THR A 54 25.52 14.41 -21.61
C THR A 54 26.87 15.10 -21.76
N ASP A 55 27.25 15.40 -23.00
CA ASP A 55 28.40 16.25 -23.26
C ASP A 55 28.08 17.70 -22.95
N THR A 56 29.05 18.41 -22.39
CA THR A 56 28.96 19.85 -22.10
C THR A 56 29.77 20.67 -23.11
N PRO A 57 29.45 21.94 -23.34
CA PRO A 57 30.14 22.77 -24.32
C PRO A 57 31.63 22.99 -24.08
N ASP A 58 32.10 22.76 -22.84
CA ASP A 58 33.52 22.86 -22.45
C ASP A 58 34.28 21.51 -22.64
N GLY A 59 33.67 20.54 -23.32
CA GLY A 59 34.28 19.24 -23.62
C GLY A 59 34.30 18.24 -22.46
N ARG A 60 33.55 18.51 -21.40
CA ARG A 60 33.36 17.61 -20.28
C ARG A 60 32.06 16.79 -20.45
N GLN A 61 31.80 15.93 -19.46
CA GLN A 61 30.54 15.19 -19.37
C GLN A 61 29.84 15.50 -18.05
N ALA A 62 28.51 15.59 -18.10
CA ALA A 62 27.64 15.75 -16.94
C ALA A 62 26.83 14.48 -16.72
N LEU A 63 26.82 13.97 -15.50
CA LEU A 63 25.92 12.90 -15.07
C LEU A 63 24.57 13.51 -14.70
N ASN A 64 23.53 13.12 -15.40
CA ASN A 64 22.16 13.49 -15.10
C ASN A 64 21.48 12.28 -14.44
N TYR A 65 20.70 12.49 -13.39
CA TYR A 65 19.94 11.45 -12.74
C TYR A 65 18.62 11.97 -12.18
N ALA A 66 17.60 11.11 -12.17
CA ALA A 66 16.31 11.43 -11.57
C ALA A 66 16.34 11.07 -10.07
N TYR A 67 16.21 12.08 -9.22
CA TYR A 67 16.09 11.87 -7.78
C TYR A 67 14.63 11.87 -7.36
N ARG A 68 14.11 10.70 -7.00
CA ARG A 68 12.72 10.52 -6.53
C ARG A 68 12.62 10.80 -5.04
N LYS A 69 11.67 11.65 -4.65
CA LYS A 69 11.39 11.99 -3.24
C LYS A 69 9.96 11.58 -2.89
N PRO A 70 9.69 11.21 -1.61
CA PRO A 70 8.32 11.08 -1.13
C PRO A 70 7.54 12.38 -1.34
N LEU A 71 6.25 12.24 -1.64
CA LEU A 71 5.33 13.39 -1.73
C LEU A 71 5.02 13.98 -0.34
N GLY A 72 5.20 13.18 0.72
CA GLY A 72 4.90 13.54 2.10
C GLY A 72 3.65 12.83 2.60
N VAL A 73 2.57 13.56 2.90
CA VAL A 73 1.31 13.01 3.37
C VAL A 73 0.40 12.69 2.19
N VAL A 74 -0.04 11.44 2.08
CA VAL A 74 -0.90 10.95 1.00
C VAL A 74 -2.28 10.59 1.56
N GLY A 75 -3.32 11.21 1.05
CA GLY A 75 -4.71 10.82 1.32
C GLY A 75 -5.12 9.63 0.45
N VAL A 76 -5.54 8.52 1.07
CA VAL A 76 -6.03 7.33 0.39
C VAL A 76 -7.52 7.17 0.59
N ILE A 77 -8.29 7.45 -0.45
CA ILE A 77 -9.76 7.24 -0.48
C ILE A 77 -10.02 5.91 -1.18
N SER A 78 -10.70 4.97 -0.51
CA SER A 78 -11.04 3.67 -1.05
C SER A 78 -12.55 3.46 -1.14
N PRO A 79 -13.03 2.76 -2.19
CA PRO A 79 -14.45 2.46 -2.39
C PRO A 79 -14.90 1.29 -1.51
N TRP A 80 -16.22 1.05 -1.51
CA TRP A 80 -16.88 0.04 -0.69
C TRP A 80 -16.88 -1.39 -1.28
N ASN A 81 -16.68 -1.55 -2.59
CA ASN A 81 -16.92 -2.82 -3.27
C ASN A 81 -15.80 -3.87 -3.07
N LEU A 82 -14.57 -3.43 -2.85
CA LEU A 82 -13.39 -4.25 -2.57
C LEU A 82 -12.56 -3.55 -1.48
N PRO A 83 -13.09 -3.46 -0.24
CA PRO A 83 -12.54 -2.59 0.80
C PRO A 83 -11.04 -2.80 1.04
N LEU A 84 -10.63 -3.99 1.46
CA LEU A 84 -9.23 -4.27 1.76
C LEU A 84 -8.35 -4.24 0.50
N LEU A 85 -8.80 -4.87 -0.57
CA LEU A 85 -7.99 -5.02 -1.80
C LEU A 85 -7.63 -3.67 -2.39
N LEU A 86 -8.63 -2.79 -2.59
CA LEU A 86 -8.40 -1.47 -3.20
C LEU A 86 -7.77 -0.47 -2.25
N LEU A 87 -7.95 -0.62 -0.93
CA LEU A 87 -7.23 0.16 0.06
C LEU A 87 -5.74 -0.17 0.02
N THR A 88 -5.38 -1.44 0.11
CA THR A 88 -3.98 -1.88 0.11
C THR A 88 -3.26 -1.60 -1.20
N TRP A 89 -3.98 -1.59 -2.32
CA TRP A 89 -3.43 -1.19 -3.63
C TRP A 89 -2.89 0.24 -3.65
N LYS A 90 -3.39 1.11 -2.77
CA LYS A 90 -2.96 2.52 -2.66
C LYS A 90 -2.04 2.75 -1.47
N VAL A 91 -2.34 2.12 -0.32
CA VAL A 91 -1.54 2.26 0.90
C VAL A 91 -0.15 1.65 0.73
N ALA A 92 -0.07 0.45 0.15
CA ALA A 92 1.19 -0.25 0.00
C ALA A 92 2.23 0.52 -0.83
N PRO A 93 1.93 1.04 -2.04
CA PRO A 93 2.91 1.84 -2.77
C PRO A 93 3.22 3.16 -2.07
N ALA A 94 2.25 3.83 -1.46
CA ALA A 94 2.51 5.08 -0.74
C ALA A 94 3.55 4.88 0.37
N LEU A 95 3.39 3.84 1.20
CA LEU A 95 4.33 3.51 2.26
C LEU A 95 5.68 3.01 1.72
N ALA A 96 5.66 2.15 0.69
CA ALA A 96 6.88 1.59 0.10
C ALA A 96 7.82 2.67 -0.46
N PHE A 97 7.27 3.79 -0.91
CA PHE A 97 8.03 4.92 -1.43
C PHE A 97 8.20 6.08 -0.42
N GLY A 98 8.06 5.78 0.88
CA GLY A 98 8.44 6.68 1.98
C GLY A 98 7.43 7.76 2.32
N ASN A 99 6.18 7.66 1.87
CA ASN A 99 5.13 8.59 2.25
C ASN A 99 4.46 8.18 3.56
N THR A 100 3.84 9.14 4.24
CA THR A 100 2.85 8.89 5.28
C THR A 100 1.46 8.85 4.66
N VAL A 101 0.52 8.14 5.30
CA VAL A 101 -0.79 7.87 4.71
C VAL A 101 -1.91 8.20 5.68
N ILE A 102 -2.92 8.89 5.18
CA ILE A 102 -4.23 9.03 5.86
C ILE A 102 -5.23 8.18 5.09
N MET A 103 -5.74 7.13 5.73
CA MET A 103 -6.76 6.26 5.14
C MET A 103 -8.16 6.84 5.35
N LYS A 104 -8.90 6.97 4.26
CA LYS A 104 -10.34 7.29 4.29
C LYS A 104 -11.11 6.17 3.57
N PRO A 105 -11.47 5.08 4.29
CA PRO A 105 -12.35 4.06 3.71
C PRO A 105 -13.75 4.62 3.44
N SER A 106 -14.54 3.87 2.68
CA SER A 106 -15.98 4.13 2.61
C SER A 106 -16.61 3.96 3.99
N GLU A 107 -17.54 4.83 4.33
CA GLU A 107 -18.29 4.80 5.59
C GLU A 107 -19.14 3.53 5.78
N VAL A 108 -19.49 2.85 4.69
CA VAL A 108 -20.26 1.59 4.74
C VAL A 108 -19.40 0.33 4.84
N THR A 109 -18.07 0.44 4.69
CA THR A 109 -17.14 -0.70 4.76
C THR A 109 -15.82 -0.33 5.44
N PRO A 110 -15.81 0.12 6.70
CA PRO A 110 -14.61 0.62 7.37
C PRO A 110 -13.79 -0.47 8.09
N SER A 111 -14.37 -1.66 8.33
CA SER A 111 -13.83 -2.63 9.30
C SER A 111 -12.43 -3.14 8.90
N THR A 112 -12.21 -3.46 7.64
CA THR A 112 -10.90 -3.94 7.17
C THR A 112 -9.83 -2.86 7.20
N ALA A 113 -10.18 -1.58 7.06
CA ALA A 113 -9.25 -0.47 7.22
C ALA A 113 -8.81 -0.31 8.68
N THR A 114 -9.72 -0.48 9.64
CA THR A 114 -9.40 -0.49 11.08
C THR A 114 -8.44 -1.62 11.42
N LEU A 115 -8.73 -2.85 10.97
CA LEU A 115 -7.83 -3.99 11.16
C LEU A 115 -6.46 -3.77 10.51
N LEU A 116 -6.40 -3.10 9.38
CA LEU A 116 -5.13 -2.78 8.72
C LEU A 116 -4.29 -1.80 9.57
N ALA A 117 -4.92 -0.81 10.18
CA ALA A 117 -4.23 0.12 11.09
C ALA A 117 -3.69 -0.60 12.34
N GLU A 118 -4.46 -1.53 12.91
CA GLU A 118 -4.00 -2.37 14.02
C GLU A 118 -2.78 -3.22 13.61
N VAL A 119 -2.85 -3.89 12.45
CA VAL A 119 -1.73 -4.67 11.92
C VAL A 119 -0.49 -3.80 11.69
N ALA A 120 -0.66 -2.57 11.20
CA ALA A 120 0.45 -1.65 11.00
C ALA A 120 1.11 -1.29 12.35
N HIS A 121 0.31 -1.01 13.37
CA HIS A 121 0.79 -0.77 14.73
C HIS A 121 1.55 -1.98 15.29
N ASP A 122 0.96 -3.17 15.23
CA ASP A 122 1.51 -4.42 15.80
C ASP A 122 2.79 -4.87 15.10
N THR A 123 2.98 -4.49 13.84
CA THR A 123 4.20 -4.81 13.08
C THR A 123 5.31 -3.75 13.24
N GLY A 124 5.10 -2.76 14.09
CA GLY A 124 6.11 -1.75 14.44
C GLY A 124 6.23 -0.62 13.42
N LEU A 125 5.20 -0.36 12.61
CA LEU A 125 5.19 0.86 11.80
C LEU A 125 5.18 2.08 12.75
N PRO A 126 6.07 3.06 12.56
CA PRO A 126 6.14 4.20 13.47
C PRO A 126 4.81 4.96 13.57
N PRO A 127 4.42 5.42 14.77
CA PRO A 127 3.20 6.22 14.93
C PRO A 127 3.17 7.43 13.99
N GLY A 128 2.01 7.68 13.37
CA GLY A 128 1.79 8.78 12.45
C GLY A 128 2.24 8.52 11.00
N VAL A 129 2.71 7.30 10.70
CA VAL A 129 3.03 6.91 9.32
C VAL A 129 1.79 6.38 8.59
N LEU A 130 0.88 5.68 9.31
CA LEU A 130 -0.43 5.24 8.82
C LEU A 130 -1.49 5.62 9.81
#